data_d951bc6aeeff066ce444f4b844561ec1
#
_entry.id   d951bc6aeeff066ce444f4b844561ec1
#
_cell.length_a   1.000
_cell.length_b   1.000
_cell.length_c   1.000
_cell.angle_alpha   90.00
_cell.angle_beta   90.00
_cell.angle_gamma   90.00
#
_symmetry.space_group_name_H-M   'P 1'
#
loop_
_entity.id
_entity.type
_entity.pdbx_description
1 polymer ?
#
loop_
_entity_poly.entity_id
_entity_poly.type
_entity_poly.pdbx_seq_one_letter_code
_entity_poly.pdbx_strand_id
1 'polypeptide(L)'
;MPPIEALLSRYSLGGKYLVDPGPTAQELQWIVQAALRAPDHGELTPFRICAIQGQARSRLAALFVDYAKRSGKSPESILIERERASLVPTTLAVIARIDMHHPLVPAHEQWMCVGGAITNILNCLHALGFAGKMLSGGKVRDPEISKAFCTTGEVLVGWIGIGTPTHSPREHITKSIDQTLSFFN
;
A
#
# COMPACT_ATOMS: atom_id res chain seq x y z
N MET A 1 -21.15 -9.14 3.19
CA MET A 1 -20.54 -9.76 2.00
C MET A 1 -19.89 -11.08 2.41
N PRO A 2 -20.17 -12.20 1.76
CA PRO A 2 -19.48 -13.46 2.02
C PRO A 2 -17.97 -13.33 1.79
N PRO A 3 -17.11 -14.03 2.53
CA PRO A 3 -15.65 -13.86 2.44
C PRO A 3 -15.08 -14.07 1.03
N ILE A 4 -15.57 -15.06 0.31
CA ILE A 4 -15.11 -15.33 -1.06
C ILE A 4 -15.50 -14.21 -2.03
N GLU A 5 -16.69 -13.67 -1.88
CA GLU A 5 -17.15 -12.55 -2.69
C GLU A 5 -16.31 -11.29 -2.45
N ALA A 6 -15.94 -11.02 -1.19
CA ALA A 6 -15.05 -9.91 -0.83
C ALA A 6 -13.68 -10.02 -1.51
N LEU A 7 -13.12 -11.23 -1.60
CA LEU A 7 -11.85 -11.46 -2.27
C LEU A 7 -11.96 -11.29 -3.79
N LEU A 8 -13.02 -11.82 -4.40
CA LEU A 8 -13.21 -11.81 -5.85
C LEU A 8 -13.63 -10.43 -6.38
N SER A 9 -14.35 -9.64 -5.58
CA SER A 9 -14.82 -8.30 -5.96
C SER A 9 -13.83 -7.17 -5.63
N ARG A 10 -12.72 -7.46 -4.92
CA ARG A 10 -11.75 -6.43 -4.56
C ARG A 10 -11.15 -5.74 -5.79
N TYR A 11 -11.13 -4.43 -5.74
CA TYR A 11 -10.57 -3.59 -6.80
C TYR A 11 -9.61 -2.53 -6.24
N SER A 12 -8.84 -1.92 -7.13
CA SER A 12 -7.95 -0.80 -6.80
C SER A 12 -8.52 0.50 -7.33
N LEU A 13 -8.59 1.52 -6.46
CA LEU A 13 -9.11 2.84 -6.82
C LEU A 13 -8.04 3.91 -6.58
N GLY A 14 -7.84 4.78 -7.59
CA GLY A 14 -6.85 5.86 -7.50
C GLY A 14 -7.28 6.96 -6.54
N GLY A 15 -6.29 7.65 -5.91
CA GLY A 15 -6.51 8.64 -4.85
C GLY A 15 -7.51 9.75 -5.17
N LYS A 16 -7.67 10.15 -6.43
CA LYS A 16 -8.66 11.16 -6.86
C LYS A 16 -10.13 10.74 -6.66
N TYR A 17 -10.36 9.47 -6.37
CA TYR A 17 -11.69 8.88 -6.15
C TYR A 17 -11.88 8.39 -4.72
N LEU A 18 -10.97 8.76 -3.83
CA LEU A 18 -10.99 8.43 -2.41
C LEU A 18 -11.30 9.69 -1.61
N VAL A 19 -12.39 9.67 -0.87
CA VAL A 19 -12.85 10.80 -0.06
C VAL A 19 -12.98 10.42 1.41
N ASP A 20 -13.17 11.40 2.28
CA ASP A 20 -13.49 11.15 3.69
C ASP A 20 -14.86 10.45 3.84
N PRO A 21 -15.05 9.66 4.90
CA PRO A 21 -14.07 9.35 5.92
C PRO A 21 -13.01 8.33 5.47
N GLY A 22 -11.82 8.42 6.05
CA GLY A 22 -10.85 7.33 6.07
C GLY A 22 -11.09 6.39 7.25
N PRO A 23 -10.30 5.32 7.40
CA PRO A 23 -10.40 4.38 8.52
C PRO A 23 -10.20 5.09 9.87
N THR A 24 -11.01 4.71 10.85
CA THR A 24 -10.85 5.05 12.26
C THR A 24 -9.60 4.38 12.85
N ALA A 25 -9.20 4.76 14.05
CA ALA A 25 -8.08 4.12 14.75
C ALA A 25 -8.32 2.62 14.96
N GLN A 26 -9.56 2.20 15.27
CA GLN A 26 -9.92 0.80 15.45
C GLN A 26 -9.85 0.02 14.13
N GLU A 27 -10.35 0.58 13.04
CA GLU A 27 -10.28 -0.05 11.73
C GLU A 27 -8.84 -0.16 11.23
N LEU A 28 -7.98 0.84 11.52
CA LEU A 28 -6.53 0.73 11.24
C LEU A 28 -5.89 -0.42 12.00
N GLN A 29 -6.28 -0.67 13.25
CA GLN A 29 -5.79 -1.83 13.99
C GLN A 29 -6.21 -3.14 13.31
N TRP A 30 -7.46 -3.27 12.86
CA TRP A 30 -7.91 -4.47 12.13
C TRP A 30 -7.14 -4.66 10.81
N ILE A 31 -6.90 -3.57 10.08
CA ILE A 31 -6.12 -3.59 8.83
C ILE A 31 -4.69 -4.09 9.09
N VAL A 32 -4.05 -3.61 10.15
CA VAL A 32 -2.70 -4.07 10.53
C VAL A 32 -2.72 -5.51 11.05
N GLN A 33 -3.73 -5.90 11.83
CA GLN A 33 -3.91 -7.29 12.24
C GLN A 33 -4.09 -8.24 11.04
N ALA A 34 -4.83 -7.81 10.02
CA ALA A 34 -4.95 -8.57 8.77
C ALA A 34 -3.59 -8.70 8.06
N ALA A 35 -2.79 -7.62 8.00
CA ALA A 35 -1.44 -7.67 7.45
C ALA A 35 -0.55 -8.70 8.15
N LEU A 36 -0.62 -8.77 9.49
CA LEU A 36 0.12 -9.73 10.31
C LEU A 36 -0.32 -11.20 10.13
N ARG A 37 -1.39 -11.46 9.36
CA ARG A 37 -1.80 -12.82 8.97
C ARG A 37 -1.18 -13.29 7.65
N ALA A 38 -0.28 -12.51 7.05
CA ALA A 38 0.51 -12.98 5.92
C ALA A 38 1.35 -14.21 6.34
N PRO A 39 1.52 -15.22 5.46
CA PRO A 39 2.45 -16.30 5.73
C PRO A 39 3.85 -15.76 6.01
N ASP A 40 4.41 -16.12 7.17
CA ASP A 40 5.66 -15.55 7.67
C ASP A 40 6.53 -16.68 8.24
N HIS A 41 7.44 -17.20 7.44
CA HIS A 41 8.38 -18.23 7.85
C HIS A 41 9.29 -17.66 8.94
N GLY A 42 9.33 -18.35 10.08
CA GLY A 42 10.13 -17.95 11.24
C GLY A 42 9.56 -16.78 12.04
N GLU A 43 8.33 -16.32 11.76
CA GLU A 43 7.63 -15.24 12.50
C GLU A 43 8.45 -13.94 12.59
N LEU A 44 9.15 -13.56 11.51
CA LEU A 44 10.10 -12.45 11.47
C LEU A 44 9.42 -11.08 11.45
N THR A 45 8.18 -11.02 10.97
CA THR A 45 7.47 -9.77 10.68
C THR A 45 8.35 -8.81 9.85
N PRO A 46 8.73 -9.19 8.61
CA PRO A 46 9.74 -8.48 7.83
C PRO A 46 9.23 -7.16 7.24
N PHE A 47 8.30 -6.52 7.92
CA PHE A 47 7.71 -5.23 7.53
C PHE A 47 7.22 -4.44 8.73
N ARG A 48 7.01 -3.16 8.51
CA ARG A 48 6.20 -2.29 9.37
C ARG A 48 5.35 -1.34 8.52
N ILE A 49 4.31 -0.82 9.14
CA ILE A 49 3.36 0.10 8.53
C ILE A 49 3.46 1.45 9.24
N CYS A 50 3.55 2.54 8.47
CA CYS A 50 3.46 3.90 8.99
C CYS A 50 2.18 4.56 8.45
N ALA A 51 1.24 4.89 9.35
CA ALA A 51 0.00 5.57 8.98
C ALA A 51 0.18 7.09 8.92
N ILE A 52 -0.34 7.70 7.87
CA ILE A 52 -0.28 9.14 7.60
C ILE A 52 -1.71 9.66 7.49
N GLN A 53 -2.15 10.43 8.47
CA GLN A 53 -3.50 11.01 8.59
C GLN A 53 -3.43 12.46 9.07
N GLY A 54 -4.54 13.17 8.98
CA GLY A 54 -4.66 14.54 9.51
C GLY A 54 -3.57 15.48 8.97
N GLN A 55 -2.92 16.20 9.85
CA GLN A 55 -1.87 17.17 9.48
C GLN A 55 -0.61 16.51 8.85
N ALA A 56 -0.35 15.24 9.12
CA ALA A 56 0.79 14.53 8.52
C ALA A 56 0.66 14.41 6.99
N ARG A 57 -0.56 14.50 6.43
CA ARG A 57 -0.80 14.54 4.98
C ARG A 57 -0.10 15.72 4.31
N SER A 58 -0.09 16.88 4.94
CA SER A 58 0.61 18.08 4.43
C SER A 58 2.12 17.87 4.37
N ARG A 59 2.70 17.14 5.33
CA ARG A 59 4.13 16.78 5.31
C ARG A 59 4.44 15.81 4.16
N LEU A 60 3.59 14.82 3.95
CA LEU A 60 3.72 13.91 2.80
C LEU A 60 3.62 14.67 1.47
N ALA A 61 2.66 15.60 1.36
CA ALA A 61 2.50 16.43 0.17
C ALA A 61 3.74 17.27 -0.11
N ALA A 62 4.36 17.87 0.92
CA ALA A 62 5.61 18.62 0.78
C ALA A 62 6.74 17.73 0.23
N LEU A 63 6.94 16.53 0.77
CA LEU A 63 7.94 15.57 0.27
C LEU A 63 7.71 15.22 -1.21
N PHE A 64 6.45 15.02 -1.62
CA PHE A 64 6.13 14.69 -3.02
C PHE A 64 6.31 15.89 -3.96
N VAL A 65 6.01 17.10 -3.51
CA VAL A 65 6.29 18.34 -4.23
C VAL A 65 7.78 18.52 -4.44
N ASP A 66 8.58 18.36 -3.39
CA ASP A 66 10.03 18.52 -3.46
C ASP A 66 10.68 17.45 -4.38
N TYR A 67 10.22 16.21 -4.31
CA TYR A 67 10.60 15.18 -5.27
C TYR A 67 10.24 15.59 -6.71
N ALA A 68 9.02 16.08 -6.93
CA ALA A 68 8.57 16.47 -8.27
C ALA A 68 9.42 17.61 -8.85
N LYS A 69 9.79 18.60 -8.02
CA LYS A 69 10.70 19.70 -8.41
C LYS A 69 12.08 19.16 -8.77
N ARG A 70 12.69 18.33 -7.92
CA ARG A 70 14.00 17.71 -8.18
C ARG A 70 14.01 16.85 -9.44
N SER A 71 12.86 16.23 -9.76
CA SER A 71 12.70 15.39 -10.94
C SER A 71 12.37 16.16 -12.21
N GLY A 72 12.37 17.49 -12.18
CA GLY A 72 12.11 18.35 -13.35
C GLY A 72 10.66 18.27 -13.87
N LYS A 73 9.68 17.96 -13.03
CA LYS A 73 8.26 17.90 -13.44
C LYS A 73 7.70 19.30 -13.74
N SER A 74 6.73 19.37 -14.64
CA SER A 74 6.03 20.62 -14.97
C SER A 74 5.28 21.19 -13.74
N PRO A 75 5.01 22.51 -13.70
CA PRO A 75 4.24 23.14 -12.62
C PRO A 75 2.88 22.46 -12.38
N GLU A 76 2.17 22.06 -13.43
CA GLU A 76 0.89 21.36 -13.34
C GLU A 76 1.05 19.98 -12.69
N SER A 77 2.10 19.25 -13.07
CA SER A 77 2.42 17.95 -12.47
C SER A 77 2.78 18.07 -10.99
N ILE A 78 3.48 19.13 -10.59
CA ILE A 78 3.81 19.41 -9.19
C ILE A 78 2.53 19.68 -8.38
N LEU A 79 1.60 20.46 -8.93
CA LEU A 79 0.30 20.72 -8.29
C LEU A 79 -0.50 19.42 -8.08
N ILE A 80 -0.57 18.57 -9.11
CA ILE A 80 -1.23 17.27 -9.03
C ILE A 80 -0.62 16.38 -7.94
N GLU A 81 0.70 16.38 -7.79
CA GLU A 81 1.38 15.60 -6.73
C GLU A 81 1.00 16.09 -5.34
N ARG A 82 0.94 17.41 -5.16
CA ARG A 82 0.49 18.03 -3.91
C ARG A 82 -0.95 17.65 -3.58
N GLU A 83 -1.85 17.82 -4.51
CA GLU A 83 -3.27 17.51 -4.33
C GLU A 83 -3.50 16.04 -3.99
N ARG A 84 -2.88 15.13 -4.73
CA ARG A 84 -3.02 13.68 -4.51
C ARG A 84 -2.62 13.25 -3.09
N ALA A 85 -1.53 13.81 -2.57
CA ALA A 85 -1.08 13.48 -1.22
C ALA A 85 -1.95 14.13 -0.12
N SER A 86 -2.55 15.31 -0.40
CA SER A 86 -3.38 16.04 0.55
C SER A 86 -4.82 15.52 0.61
N LEU A 87 -5.37 15.06 -0.52
CA LEU A 87 -6.79 14.69 -0.62
C LEU A 87 -7.09 13.29 -0.08
N VAL A 88 -6.15 12.35 -0.17
CA VAL A 88 -6.37 10.99 0.31
C VAL A 88 -6.49 10.98 1.84
N PRO A 89 -7.61 10.50 2.41
CA PRO A 89 -7.87 10.57 3.86
C PRO A 89 -6.81 9.90 4.72
N THR A 90 -6.35 8.72 4.28
CA THR A 90 -5.30 7.94 4.95
C THR A 90 -4.32 7.40 3.94
N THR A 91 -3.04 7.46 4.25
CA THR A 91 -1.99 6.80 3.48
C THR A 91 -1.18 5.90 4.42
N LEU A 92 -0.98 4.65 4.03
CA LEU A 92 -0.09 3.73 4.73
C LEU A 92 1.21 3.63 3.95
N ALA A 93 2.34 4.00 4.54
CA ALA A 93 3.65 3.66 4.01
C ALA A 93 3.99 2.23 4.45
N VAL A 94 4.29 1.36 3.48
CA VAL A 94 4.74 -0.01 3.70
C VAL A 94 6.26 -0.02 3.64
N ILE A 95 6.89 -0.48 4.71
CA ILE A 95 8.35 -0.47 4.88
C ILE A 95 8.80 -1.89 5.15
N ALA A 96 9.68 -2.41 4.31
CA ALA A 96 10.26 -3.74 4.46
C ALA A 96 11.53 -3.69 5.32
N ARG A 97 11.76 -4.77 6.07
CA ARG A 97 12.92 -5.04 6.94
C ARG A 97 13.47 -6.41 6.60
N ILE A 98 14.16 -6.50 5.48
CA ILE A 98 14.65 -7.77 4.95
C ILE A 98 16.03 -8.07 5.52
N ASP A 99 16.15 -9.16 6.24
CA ASP A 99 17.46 -9.70 6.65
C ASP A 99 18.01 -10.58 5.52
N MET A 100 18.96 -10.01 4.77
CA MET A 100 19.62 -10.68 3.65
C MET A 100 20.53 -11.85 4.08
N HIS A 101 20.86 -11.94 5.37
CA HIS A 101 21.80 -12.91 5.92
C HIS A 101 21.15 -13.84 6.94
N HIS A 102 19.81 -13.86 7.04
CA HIS A 102 19.10 -14.72 7.97
C HIS A 102 19.44 -16.20 7.71
N PRO A 103 19.87 -16.98 8.75
CA PRO A 103 20.44 -18.31 8.52
C PRO A 103 19.44 -19.35 8.01
N LEU A 104 18.15 -19.16 8.27
CA LEU A 104 17.09 -20.14 7.95
C LEU A 104 16.04 -19.62 6.96
N VAL A 105 15.81 -18.32 6.92
CA VAL A 105 14.74 -17.73 6.11
C VAL A 105 15.33 -16.88 4.98
N PRO A 106 15.32 -17.37 3.75
CA PRO A 106 15.85 -16.64 2.61
C PRO A 106 15.10 -15.32 2.36
N ALA A 107 15.80 -14.31 1.81
CA ALA A 107 15.23 -12.99 1.58
C ALA A 107 13.96 -13.02 0.69
N HIS A 108 13.87 -13.93 -0.29
CA HIS A 108 12.69 -14.03 -1.16
C HIS A 108 11.43 -14.45 -0.40
N GLU A 109 11.54 -15.31 0.62
CA GLU A 109 10.40 -15.70 1.47
C GLU A 109 9.94 -14.52 2.34
N GLN A 110 10.87 -13.74 2.85
CA GLN A 110 10.56 -12.50 3.57
C GLN A 110 9.82 -11.51 2.67
N TRP A 111 10.24 -11.35 1.42
CA TRP A 111 9.52 -10.53 0.43
C TRP A 111 8.14 -11.09 0.08
N MET A 112 7.96 -12.40 0.05
CA MET A 112 6.64 -13.03 -0.13
C MET A 112 5.70 -12.67 1.03
N CYS A 113 6.20 -12.66 2.27
CA CYS A 113 5.44 -12.19 3.45
C CYS A 113 5.02 -10.72 3.28
N VAL A 114 5.92 -9.82 2.87
CA VAL A 114 5.59 -8.41 2.60
C VAL A 114 4.50 -8.28 1.54
N GLY A 115 4.58 -9.03 0.45
CA GLY A 115 3.55 -9.07 -0.60
C GLY A 115 2.20 -9.59 -0.08
N GLY A 116 2.22 -10.64 0.75
CA GLY A 116 1.05 -11.18 1.44
C GLY A 116 0.40 -10.14 2.37
N ALA A 117 1.21 -9.42 3.14
CA ALA A 117 0.73 -8.35 4.01
C ALA A 117 0.02 -7.23 3.24
N ILE A 118 0.59 -6.77 2.11
CA ILE A 118 -0.04 -5.78 1.22
C ILE A 118 -1.40 -6.29 0.70
N THR A 119 -1.44 -7.55 0.28
CA THR A 119 -2.68 -8.18 -0.21
C THR A 119 -3.74 -8.23 0.89
N ASN A 120 -3.37 -8.65 2.11
CA ASN A 120 -4.27 -8.71 3.25
C ASN A 120 -4.79 -7.32 3.65
N ILE A 121 -3.95 -6.28 3.63
CA ILE A 121 -4.39 -4.89 3.83
C ILE A 121 -5.48 -4.53 2.83
N LEU A 122 -5.24 -4.73 1.53
CA LEU A 122 -6.16 -4.35 0.48
C LEU A 122 -7.49 -5.13 0.56
N ASN A 123 -7.45 -6.41 0.91
CA ASN A 123 -8.65 -7.24 1.11
C ASN A 123 -9.44 -6.79 2.34
N CYS A 124 -8.76 -6.49 3.45
CA CYS A 124 -9.39 -5.98 4.67
C CYS A 124 -10.06 -4.62 4.43
N LEU A 125 -9.40 -3.70 3.73
CA LEU A 125 -9.98 -2.42 3.32
C LEU A 125 -11.30 -2.62 2.58
N HIS A 126 -11.32 -3.50 1.59
CA HIS A 126 -12.50 -3.78 0.79
C HIS A 126 -13.62 -4.38 1.63
N ALA A 127 -13.31 -5.31 2.52
CA ALA A 127 -14.28 -5.91 3.44
C ALA A 127 -14.89 -4.89 4.41
N LEU A 128 -14.15 -3.85 4.78
CA LEU A 128 -14.60 -2.74 5.62
C LEU A 128 -15.36 -1.65 4.83
N GLY A 129 -15.51 -1.78 3.51
CA GLY A 129 -16.19 -0.80 2.67
C GLY A 129 -15.31 0.35 2.18
N PHE A 130 -14.02 0.34 2.47
CA PHE A 130 -13.04 1.28 1.91
C PHE A 130 -12.52 0.81 0.56
N ALA A 131 -11.92 1.74 -0.17
CA ALA A 131 -11.11 1.40 -1.32
C ALA A 131 -9.68 1.92 -1.13
N GLY A 132 -8.76 1.31 -1.86
CA GLY A 132 -7.37 1.72 -1.83
C GLY A 132 -6.58 1.21 -3.02
N LYS A 133 -5.34 1.70 -3.14
CA LYS A 133 -4.43 1.28 -4.19
C LYS A 133 -3.00 1.31 -3.68
N MET A 134 -2.27 0.22 -3.94
CA MET A 134 -0.81 0.21 -3.75
C MET A 134 -0.15 1.05 -4.84
N LEU A 135 0.71 1.95 -4.44
CA LEU A 135 1.48 2.87 -5.28
C LEU A 135 2.97 2.72 -4.98
N SER A 136 3.75 2.57 -6.02
CA SER A 136 5.21 2.57 -5.99
C SER A 136 5.75 3.46 -7.11
N GLY A 137 6.97 3.30 -7.53
CA GLY A 137 7.55 4.05 -8.63
C GLY A 137 8.77 4.86 -8.21
N GLY A 138 9.09 5.94 -8.90
CA GLY A 138 10.31 6.72 -8.65
C GLY A 138 10.44 7.25 -7.23
N LYS A 139 9.33 7.61 -6.60
CA LYS A 139 9.31 8.17 -5.24
C LYS A 139 9.87 7.21 -4.18
N VAL A 140 9.60 5.91 -4.27
CA VAL A 140 10.11 4.93 -3.28
C VAL A 140 11.64 4.75 -3.37
N ARG A 141 12.23 5.18 -4.47
CA ARG A 141 13.68 5.14 -4.72
C ARG A 141 14.37 6.47 -4.50
N ASP A 142 13.63 7.54 -4.18
CA ASP A 142 14.21 8.85 -3.87
C ASP A 142 14.84 8.82 -2.48
N PRO A 143 16.13 9.17 -2.34
CA PRO A 143 16.83 9.10 -1.06
C PRO A 143 16.23 10.00 0.02
N GLU A 144 15.73 11.18 -0.34
CA GLU A 144 15.17 12.12 0.63
C GLU A 144 13.80 11.65 1.15
N ILE A 145 13.00 11.05 0.27
CA ILE A 145 11.76 10.40 0.69
C ILE A 145 12.07 9.17 1.54
N SER A 146 13.03 8.34 1.11
CA SER A 146 13.42 7.16 1.88
C SER A 146 13.88 7.52 3.30
N LYS A 147 14.72 8.53 3.47
CA LYS A 147 15.15 9.03 4.79
C LYS A 147 14.01 9.48 5.70
N ALA A 148 12.91 9.97 5.12
CA ALA A 148 11.76 10.41 5.91
C ALA A 148 10.95 9.24 6.51
N PHE A 149 11.08 8.03 5.96
CA PHE A 149 10.31 6.85 6.36
C PHE A 149 11.15 5.71 6.89
N CYS A 150 12.37 5.55 6.43
CA CYS A 150 13.21 4.38 6.64
C CYS A 150 14.42 4.69 7.53
N THR A 151 14.76 3.74 8.38
CA THR A 151 16.05 3.66 9.07
C THR A 151 17.02 2.79 8.25
N THR A 152 18.27 2.67 8.70
CA THR A 152 19.29 1.83 8.04
C THR A 152 18.79 0.39 7.90
N GLY A 153 18.92 -0.16 6.70
CA GLY A 153 18.48 -1.53 6.38
C GLY A 153 16.99 -1.67 6.01
N GLU A 154 16.20 -0.60 6.16
CA GLU A 154 14.79 -0.60 5.74
C GLU A 154 14.62 -0.14 4.28
N VAL A 155 13.59 -0.66 3.64
CA VAL A 155 13.22 -0.33 2.25
C VAL A 155 11.78 0.16 2.20
N LEU A 156 11.56 1.36 1.68
CA LEU A 156 10.22 1.85 1.39
C LEU A 156 9.64 1.11 0.18
N VAL A 157 8.66 0.25 0.40
CA VAL A 157 8.03 -0.57 -0.64
C VAL A 157 7.04 0.25 -1.46
N GLY A 158 6.29 1.13 -0.80
CA GLY A 158 5.31 2.01 -1.42
C GLY A 158 4.29 2.53 -0.45
N TRP A 159 3.21 3.08 -1.01
CA TRP A 159 2.09 3.63 -0.25
C TRP A 159 0.78 3.00 -0.65
N ILE A 160 -0.11 2.81 0.32
CA ILE A 160 -1.50 2.45 0.09
C ILE A 160 -2.35 3.66 0.46
N GLY A 161 -2.89 4.34 -0.56
CA GLY A 161 -3.90 5.39 -0.33
C GLY A 161 -5.24 4.75 -0.02
N ILE A 162 -5.97 5.27 0.98
CA ILE A 162 -7.20 4.70 1.53
C ILE A 162 -8.23 5.78 1.74
N GLY A 163 -9.48 5.49 1.41
CA GLY A 163 -10.64 6.35 1.68
C GLY A 163 -11.94 5.69 1.28
N THR A 164 -13.03 6.40 1.49
CA THR A 164 -14.35 6.02 1.00
C THR A 164 -14.38 6.18 -0.52
N PRO A 165 -14.81 5.15 -1.28
CA PRO A 165 -14.87 5.22 -2.74
C PRO A 165 -16.02 6.12 -3.20
N THR A 166 -15.78 6.99 -4.20
CA THR A 166 -16.81 7.87 -4.80
C THR A 166 -17.69 7.15 -5.82
N HIS A 167 -17.30 5.97 -6.27
CA HIS A 167 -18.07 5.15 -7.22
C HIS A 167 -17.68 3.68 -7.11
N SER A 168 -18.56 2.83 -7.61
CA SER A 168 -18.31 1.39 -7.70
C SER A 168 -17.19 1.08 -8.70
N PRO A 169 -16.52 -0.06 -8.57
CA PRO A 169 -15.50 -0.48 -9.52
C PRO A 169 -16.09 -0.60 -10.94
N ARG A 170 -15.25 -0.38 -11.93
CA ARG A 170 -15.53 -0.82 -13.30
C ARG A 170 -15.47 -2.35 -13.35
N GLU A 171 -16.21 -2.95 -14.26
CA GLU A 171 -16.09 -4.38 -14.52
C GLU A 171 -14.61 -4.74 -14.71
N HIS A 172 -14.16 -5.75 -13.98
CA HIS A 172 -12.80 -6.25 -14.12
C HIS A 172 -12.71 -7.11 -15.39
N ILE A 173 -11.67 -6.89 -16.18
CA ILE A 173 -11.29 -7.86 -17.20
C ILE A 173 -10.90 -9.14 -16.44
N THR A 174 -11.71 -10.17 -16.58
CA THR A 174 -11.44 -11.48 -16.00
C THR A 174 -10.20 -12.06 -16.67
N LYS A 175 -9.15 -12.30 -15.88
CA LYS A 175 -7.97 -13.01 -16.37
C LYS A 175 -8.35 -14.48 -16.60
N SER A 176 -7.81 -15.09 -17.64
CA SER A 176 -8.05 -16.51 -17.92
C SER A 176 -7.47 -17.38 -16.79
N ILE A 177 -8.32 -18.25 -16.23
CA ILE A 177 -7.92 -19.23 -15.22
C ILE A 177 -7.00 -20.27 -15.86
N ASP A 178 -7.24 -20.65 -17.12
CA ASP A 178 -6.53 -21.69 -17.85
C ASP A 178 -5.03 -21.38 -18.06
N GLN A 179 -4.67 -20.09 -18.01
CA GLN A 179 -3.26 -19.66 -18.07
C GLN A 179 -2.54 -19.75 -16.72
N THR A 180 -3.27 -20.01 -15.64
CA THR A 180 -2.72 -19.94 -14.27
C THR A 180 -2.89 -21.28 -13.55
N LEU A 181 -3.96 -22.02 -13.81
CA LEU A 181 -4.23 -23.30 -13.21
C LEU A 181 -3.79 -24.44 -14.14
N SER A 182 -2.99 -25.34 -13.62
CA SER A 182 -2.65 -26.61 -14.27
C SER A 182 -2.81 -27.76 -13.28
N PHE A 183 -3.04 -28.97 -13.80
CA PHE A 183 -3.12 -30.19 -13.01
C PHE A 183 -1.85 -31.00 -13.22
N PHE A 184 -1.24 -31.44 -12.12
CA PHE A 184 -0.15 -32.39 -12.17
C PHE A 184 -0.76 -33.81 -12.36
N ASN A 185 -0.51 -34.43 -13.51
CA ASN A 185 -0.99 -35.76 -13.87
C ASN A 185 0.17 -36.76 -13.85
#